data_18d60f7e3c6c05e76927e5f403a53891
#
_entry.id   18d60f7e3c6c05e76927e5f403a53891
#
_cell.length_a   1.000
_cell.length_b   1.000
_cell.length_c   1.000
_cell.angle_alpha   90.00
_cell.angle_beta   90.00
_cell.angle_gamma   90.00
#
_symmetry.space_group_name_H-M   'P 1'
#
loop_
_entity.id
_entity.type
_entity.pdbx_description
1 polymer ?
#
loop_
_entity_poly.entity_id
_entity_poly.type
_entity_poly.pdbx_seq_one_letter_code
_entity_poly.pdbx_strand_id
1 'polypeptide(L)'
;MTLFDMTGKVAVITGSTRGIGLAIAERMAEHGAKVVISSRKADVCEAVAKEINERFGAGTAAAVAANISSKENLQNLVDEANRIYGQIDVLVCNAASNPYYGPLAGISDDQFRKILDNNIVANNWLISMVVPQMIERKDGSVIIVSSIGGLKGSTILGAYAISKAADMQLARNLACEYGPHNVRVNCIAPGLIKTDFAKALWDNPETLKASTARSPLLRIGIPDEIAGAAVFLGSKAGDFMTGQTMVIDGGATIS
;
A
#
# COMPACT_ATOMS: atom_id res chain seq x y z
N MET A 1 -13.42 -6.83 22.39
CA MET A 1 -12.71 -6.41 21.15
C MET A 1 -13.28 -7.22 20.00
N THR A 2 -13.59 -6.57 18.87
CA THR A 2 -13.96 -7.27 17.63
C THR A 2 -12.68 -7.74 16.92
N LEU A 3 -12.81 -8.69 15.97
CA LEU A 3 -11.66 -9.16 15.19
C LEU A 3 -10.95 -8.03 14.40
N PHE A 4 -11.70 -7.00 14.04
CA PHE A 4 -11.22 -5.85 13.28
C PHE A 4 -10.76 -4.67 14.15
N ASP A 5 -10.79 -4.81 15.47
CA ASP A 5 -10.32 -3.79 16.41
C ASP A 5 -8.80 -3.61 16.27
N MET A 6 -8.37 -2.39 16.00
CA MET A 6 -6.97 -1.98 15.87
C MET A 6 -6.52 -1.03 16.99
N THR A 7 -7.30 -0.95 18.08
CA THR A 7 -6.96 -0.11 19.23
C THR A 7 -5.58 -0.48 19.79
N GLY A 8 -4.72 0.51 19.95
CA GLY A 8 -3.34 0.33 20.41
C GLY A 8 -2.32 -0.03 19.31
N LYS A 9 -2.77 -0.28 18.07
CA LYS A 9 -1.86 -0.51 16.94
C LYS A 9 -1.43 0.82 16.31
N VAL A 10 -0.21 0.84 15.81
CA VAL A 10 0.37 1.96 15.05
C VAL A 10 0.61 1.50 13.60
N ALA A 11 0.02 2.21 12.64
CA ALA A 11 0.18 1.93 11.22
C ALA A 11 0.96 3.04 10.51
N VAL A 12 2.00 2.68 9.79
CA VAL A 12 2.73 3.58 8.87
C VAL A 12 2.28 3.28 7.45
N ILE A 13 1.77 4.30 6.73
CA ILE A 13 1.21 4.14 5.38
C ILE A 13 1.92 5.10 4.42
N THR A 14 2.67 4.57 3.46
CA THR A 14 3.31 5.39 2.42
C THR A 14 2.32 5.80 1.34
N GLY A 15 2.42 7.04 0.83
CA GLY A 15 1.50 7.57 -0.18
C GLY A 15 0.08 7.75 0.35
N SER A 16 -0.08 8.12 1.61
CA SER A 16 -1.36 8.16 2.33
C SER A 16 -2.07 9.52 2.33
N THR A 17 -1.66 10.44 1.46
CA THR A 17 -2.33 11.76 1.36
C THR A 17 -3.49 11.78 0.35
N ARG A 18 -3.73 10.69 -0.39
CA ARG A 18 -4.83 10.56 -1.36
C ARG A 18 -5.06 9.11 -1.78
N GLY A 19 -6.19 8.87 -2.44
CA GLY A 19 -6.50 7.57 -3.06
C GLY A 19 -6.52 6.40 -2.09
N ILE A 20 -5.97 5.26 -2.49
CA ILE A 20 -5.98 4.03 -1.70
C ILE A 20 -5.28 4.22 -0.34
N GLY A 21 -4.12 4.88 -0.33
CA GLY A 21 -3.36 5.09 0.92
C GLY A 21 -4.11 5.95 1.94
N LEU A 22 -4.82 6.99 1.49
CA LEU A 22 -5.67 7.81 2.35
C LEU A 22 -6.84 7.00 2.92
N ALA A 23 -7.56 6.27 2.06
CA ALA A 23 -8.67 5.43 2.51
C ALA A 23 -8.21 4.36 3.53
N ILE A 24 -7.04 3.75 3.32
CA ILE A 24 -6.45 2.82 4.28
C ILE A 24 -6.20 3.52 5.63
N ALA A 25 -5.58 4.70 5.61
CA ALA A 25 -5.30 5.46 6.84
C ALA A 25 -6.59 5.82 7.59
N GLU A 26 -7.61 6.31 6.89
CA GLU A 26 -8.91 6.64 7.49
C GLU A 26 -9.61 5.43 8.09
N ARG A 27 -9.65 4.29 7.36
CA ARG A 27 -10.29 3.07 7.87
C ARG A 27 -9.53 2.44 9.03
N MET A 28 -8.20 2.44 9.02
CA MET A 28 -7.41 1.99 10.17
C MET A 28 -7.63 2.89 11.40
N ALA A 29 -7.70 4.23 11.22
CA ALA A 29 -8.02 5.18 12.27
C ALA A 29 -9.44 4.96 12.84
N GLU A 30 -10.44 4.74 11.98
CA GLU A 30 -11.81 4.42 12.38
C GLU A 30 -11.89 3.15 13.23
N HIS A 31 -11.01 2.17 12.96
CA HIS A 31 -10.90 0.93 13.76
C HIS A 31 -9.98 1.05 14.99
N GLY A 32 -9.56 2.27 15.34
CA GLY A 32 -8.83 2.59 16.57
C GLY A 32 -7.30 2.60 16.47
N ALA A 33 -6.73 2.43 15.26
CA ALA A 33 -5.29 2.55 15.09
C ALA A 33 -4.83 4.00 15.14
N LYS A 34 -3.59 4.22 15.58
CA LYS A 34 -2.84 5.42 15.30
C LYS A 34 -2.18 5.28 13.92
N VAL A 35 -2.19 6.35 13.13
CA VAL A 35 -1.70 6.31 11.75
C VAL A 35 -0.64 7.37 11.46
N VAL A 36 0.40 7.00 10.75
CA VAL A 36 1.41 7.94 10.24
C VAL A 36 1.12 8.21 8.77
N ILE A 37 0.79 9.45 8.48
CA ILE A 37 0.51 9.95 7.12
C ILE A 37 1.83 10.36 6.47
N SER A 38 2.16 9.72 5.35
CA SER A 38 3.43 9.97 4.67
C SER A 38 3.26 10.14 3.16
N SER A 39 3.80 11.21 2.65
CA SER A 39 4.02 11.51 1.24
C SER A 39 5.17 12.52 1.08
N ARG A 40 5.49 12.94 -0.14
CA ARG A 40 6.60 13.86 -0.40
C ARG A 40 6.38 15.30 0.07
N LYS A 41 5.12 15.73 0.27
CA LYS A 41 4.75 17.10 0.62
C LYS A 41 4.31 17.16 2.07
N ALA A 42 5.09 17.85 2.91
CA ALA A 42 4.84 17.95 4.34
C ALA A 42 3.50 18.67 4.64
N ASP A 43 3.25 19.79 3.98
CA ASP A 43 2.03 20.57 4.10
C ASP A 43 0.75 19.73 3.84
N VAL A 44 0.79 18.85 2.83
CA VAL A 44 -0.34 17.96 2.51
C VAL A 44 -0.47 16.85 3.55
N CYS A 45 0.65 16.30 4.05
CA CYS A 45 0.60 15.31 5.13
C CYS A 45 -0.01 15.90 6.40
N GLU A 46 0.39 17.12 6.77
CA GLU A 46 -0.13 17.83 7.93
C GLU A 46 -1.63 18.11 7.83
N ALA A 47 -2.10 18.57 6.65
CA ALA A 47 -3.52 18.81 6.41
C ALA A 47 -4.35 17.53 6.59
N VAL A 48 -3.91 16.42 5.99
CA VAL A 48 -4.59 15.11 6.10
C VAL A 48 -4.56 14.59 7.54
N ALA A 49 -3.42 14.68 8.22
CA ALA A 49 -3.33 14.25 9.62
C ALA A 49 -4.26 15.08 10.53
N LYS A 50 -4.39 16.38 10.27
CA LYS A 50 -5.34 17.25 10.97
C LYS A 50 -6.78 16.80 10.76
N GLU A 51 -7.20 16.54 9.51
CA GLU A 51 -8.55 16.06 9.20
C GLU A 51 -8.88 14.72 9.89
N ILE A 52 -7.93 13.79 9.91
CA ILE A 52 -8.09 12.51 10.61
C ILE A 52 -8.22 12.74 12.13
N ASN A 53 -7.42 13.63 12.71
CA ASN A 53 -7.49 13.98 14.13
C ASN A 53 -8.82 14.64 14.51
N GLU A 54 -9.36 15.49 13.65
CA GLU A 54 -10.67 16.13 13.85
C GLU A 54 -11.81 15.10 13.85
N ARG A 55 -11.71 14.04 13.03
CA ARG A 55 -12.75 12.99 12.90
C ARG A 55 -12.64 11.91 13.97
N PHE A 56 -11.45 11.47 14.33
CA PHE A 56 -11.22 10.27 15.13
C PHE A 56 -10.55 10.55 16.48
N GLY A 57 -10.27 11.81 16.79
CA GLY A 57 -9.67 12.24 18.05
C GLY A 57 -8.22 12.68 17.93
N ALA A 58 -7.84 13.64 18.77
CA ALA A 58 -6.50 14.20 18.78
C ALA A 58 -5.42 13.12 19.04
N GLY A 59 -4.33 13.16 18.27
CA GLY A 59 -3.22 12.23 18.38
C GLY A 59 -3.46 10.87 17.69
N THR A 60 -4.56 10.72 16.93
CA THR A 60 -4.81 9.54 16.09
C THR A 60 -3.89 9.51 14.87
N ALA A 61 -3.62 10.67 14.26
CA ALA A 61 -2.75 10.78 13.10
C ALA A 61 -1.57 11.71 13.35
N ALA A 62 -0.40 11.33 12.81
CA ALA A 62 0.80 12.16 12.73
C ALA A 62 1.28 12.27 11.28
N ALA A 63 1.85 13.41 10.92
CA ALA A 63 2.40 13.67 9.60
C ALA A 63 3.92 13.50 9.61
N VAL A 64 4.45 12.66 8.71
CA VAL A 64 5.90 12.53 8.48
C VAL A 64 6.15 12.47 6.99
N ALA A 65 6.66 13.55 6.41
CA ALA A 65 6.96 13.60 4.98
C ALA A 65 8.17 12.71 4.64
N ALA A 66 8.01 11.89 3.59
CA ALA A 66 9.10 11.06 3.07
C ALA A 66 9.00 10.88 1.55
N ASN A 67 10.15 10.95 0.88
CA ASN A 67 10.30 10.53 -0.49
C ASN A 67 10.79 9.08 -0.53
N ILE A 68 9.99 8.16 -1.07
CA ILE A 68 10.34 6.74 -1.13
C ILE A 68 11.59 6.44 -1.97
N SER A 69 12.01 7.36 -2.85
CA SER A 69 13.25 7.22 -3.62
C SER A 69 14.51 7.49 -2.78
N SER A 70 14.38 7.96 -1.53
CA SER A 70 15.49 8.25 -0.63
C SER A 70 15.45 7.31 0.56
N LYS A 71 16.48 6.47 0.68
CA LYS A 71 16.65 5.56 1.82
C LYS A 71 16.75 6.31 3.14
N GLU A 72 17.38 7.49 3.14
CA GLU A 72 17.49 8.37 4.31
C GLU A 72 16.10 8.91 4.74
N ASN A 73 15.26 9.35 3.79
CA ASN A 73 13.90 9.78 4.12
C ASN A 73 13.04 8.64 4.66
N LEU A 74 13.25 7.41 4.18
CA LEU A 74 12.55 6.23 4.72
C LEU A 74 13.03 5.91 6.14
N GLN A 75 14.33 6.03 6.43
CA GLN A 75 14.84 5.87 7.80
C GLN A 75 14.25 6.93 8.72
N ASN A 76 14.25 8.21 8.31
CA ASN A 76 13.62 9.28 9.08
C ASN A 76 12.11 9.03 9.33
N LEU A 77 11.39 8.47 8.36
CA LEU A 77 9.98 8.10 8.54
C LEU A 77 9.81 7.07 9.66
N VAL A 78 10.68 6.06 9.71
CA VAL A 78 10.65 5.02 10.75
C VAL A 78 11.02 5.60 12.11
N ASP A 79 12.09 6.40 12.18
CA ASP A 79 12.58 7.00 13.42
C ASP A 79 11.53 7.95 14.02
N GLU A 80 10.92 8.81 13.20
CA GLU A 80 9.87 9.73 13.64
C GLU A 80 8.59 8.99 14.05
N ALA A 81 8.17 7.95 13.33
CA ALA A 81 7.03 7.13 13.74
C ALA A 81 7.25 6.50 15.12
N ASN A 82 8.44 5.94 15.36
CA ASN A 82 8.83 5.38 16.65
C ASN A 82 8.93 6.46 17.74
N ARG A 83 9.47 7.64 17.42
CA ARG A 83 9.54 8.76 18.36
C ARG A 83 8.16 9.24 18.82
N ILE A 84 7.19 9.27 17.89
CA ILE A 84 5.83 9.78 18.16
C ILE A 84 4.98 8.73 18.89
N TYR A 85 5.01 7.48 18.45
CA TYR A 85 4.09 6.44 18.89
C TYR A 85 4.74 5.25 19.61
N GLY A 86 6.07 5.20 19.66
CA GLY A 86 6.84 4.18 20.37
C GLY A 86 7.08 2.89 19.60
N GLN A 87 6.25 2.58 18.60
CA GLN A 87 6.36 1.33 17.82
C GLN A 87 5.65 1.45 16.46
N ILE A 88 5.88 0.45 15.59
CA ILE A 88 5.14 0.26 14.33
C ILE A 88 4.63 -1.18 14.33
N ASP A 89 3.31 -1.36 14.30
CA ASP A 89 2.64 -2.67 14.28
C ASP A 89 2.20 -3.08 12.88
N VAL A 90 1.84 -2.10 12.06
CA VAL A 90 1.40 -2.31 10.68
C VAL A 90 2.18 -1.40 9.75
N LEU A 91 2.80 -1.99 8.73
CA LEU A 91 3.45 -1.25 7.66
C LEU A 91 2.68 -1.44 6.35
N VAL A 92 2.23 -0.34 5.72
CA VAL A 92 1.58 -0.37 4.41
C VAL A 92 2.47 0.29 3.36
N CYS A 93 3.10 -0.51 2.52
CA CYS A 93 3.85 -0.08 1.35
C CYS A 93 2.87 0.16 0.19
N ASN A 94 2.30 1.37 0.13
CA ASN A 94 1.31 1.74 -0.88
C ASN A 94 1.86 2.71 -1.93
N ALA A 95 2.85 3.54 -1.61
CA ALA A 95 3.43 4.47 -2.57
C ALA A 95 4.09 3.73 -3.74
N ALA A 96 3.78 4.17 -4.95
CA ALA A 96 4.35 3.60 -6.17
C ALA A 96 4.51 4.69 -7.24
N SER A 97 5.28 4.39 -8.28
CA SER A 97 5.41 5.24 -9.46
C SER A 97 5.27 4.45 -10.76
N ASN A 98 4.70 5.11 -11.77
CA ASN A 98 4.67 4.61 -13.14
C ASN A 98 4.79 5.79 -14.11
N PRO A 99 6.02 6.22 -14.45
CA PRO A 99 6.26 7.35 -15.33
C PRO A 99 6.09 7.03 -16.82
N TYR A 100 5.74 5.80 -17.18
CA TYR A 100 5.67 5.39 -18.58
C TYR A 100 4.41 4.58 -18.90
N TYR A 101 3.72 4.97 -19.97
CA TYR A 101 2.59 4.26 -20.56
C TYR A 101 2.89 4.00 -22.04
N GLY A 102 3.07 2.75 -22.42
CA GLY A 102 3.37 2.35 -23.79
C GLY A 102 3.99 0.95 -23.89
N PRO A 103 4.33 0.52 -25.11
CA PRO A 103 5.00 -0.76 -25.35
C PRO A 103 6.31 -0.86 -24.59
N LEU A 104 6.62 -2.04 -24.02
CA LEU A 104 7.79 -2.25 -23.20
C LEU A 104 9.12 -1.93 -23.94
N ALA A 105 9.16 -2.15 -25.25
CA ALA A 105 10.34 -1.82 -26.07
C ALA A 105 10.61 -0.30 -26.19
N GLY A 106 9.64 0.54 -25.85
CA GLY A 106 9.79 2.01 -25.92
C GLY A 106 10.17 2.68 -24.59
N ILE A 107 10.27 1.93 -23.50
CA ILE A 107 10.66 2.49 -22.21
C ILE A 107 12.16 2.76 -22.17
N SER A 108 12.58 3.90 -21.61
CA SER A 108 14.01 4.14 -21.37
C SER A 108 14.51 3.36 -20.15
N ASP A 109 15.81 3.06 -20.14
CA ASP A 109 16.47 2.40 -19.01
C ASP A 109 16.24 3.15 -17.69
N ASP A 110 16.29 4.46 -17.69
CA ASP A 110 16.09 5.29 -16.49
C ASP A 110 14.66 5.20 -15.97
N GLN A 111 13.67 5.19 -16.87
CA GLN A 111 12.27 4.99 -16.46
C GLN A 111 12.05 3.58 -15.91
N PHE A 112 12.65 2.57 -16.55
CA PHE A 112 12.56 1.19 -16.10
C PHE A 112 13.16 1.02 -14.70
N ARG A 113 14.40 1.48 -14.50
CA ARG A 113 15.09 1.47 -13.20
C ARG A 113 14.27 2.21 -12.15
N LYS A 114 13.80 3.43 -12.46
CA LYS A 114 12.99 4.23 -11.53
C LYS A 114 11.72 3.51 -11.07
N ILE A 115 11.06 2.72 -11.94
CA ILE A 115 9.91 1.91 -11.55
C ILE A 115 10.33 0.83 -10.54
N LEU A 116 11.41 0.10 -10.83
CA LEU A 116 11.89 -0.96 -9.93
C LEU A 116 12.41 -0.38 -8.60
N ASP A 117 13.17 0.70 -8.64
CA ASP A 117 13.71 1.35 -7.45
C ASP A 117 12.59 1.81 -6.52
N ASN A 118 11.57 2.48 -7.05
CA ASN A 118 10.48 3.02 -6.24
C ASN A 118 9.48 1.96 -5.79
N ASN A 119 9.20 0.97 -6.61
CA ASN A 119 8.13 0.02 -6.31
C ASN A 119 8.64 -1.22 -5.57
N ILE A 120 9.91 -1.60 -5.74
CA ILE A 120 10.47 -2.82 -5.15
C ILE A 120 11.58 -2.50 -4.16
N VAL A 121 12.64 -1.78 -4.61
CA VAL A 121 13.81 -1.54 -3.75
C VAL A 121 13.43 -0.70 -2.54
N ALA A 122 12.61 0.34 -2.73
CA ALA A 122 12.13 1.19 -1.65
C ALA A 122 11.25 0.42 -0.65
N ASN A 123 10.37 -0.47 -1.14
CA ASN A 123 9.56 -1.34 -0.28
C ASN A 123 10.46 -2.25 0.56
N ASN A 124 11.46 -2.89 -0.06
CA ASN A 124 12.41 -3.75 0.64
C ASN A 124 13.21 -2.98 1.70
N TRP A 125 13.69 -1.77 1.40
CA TRP A 125 14.37 -0.93 2.39
C TRP A 125 13.49 -0.64 3.60
N LEU A 126 12.28 -0.16 3.35
CA LEU A 126 11.36 0.24 4.42
C LEU A 126 10.94 -0.96 5.28
N ILE A 127 10.67 -2.11 4.67
CA ILE A 127 10.36 -3.36 5.37
C ILE A 127 11.54 -3.77 6.25
N SER A 128 12.78 -3.74 5.72
CA SER A 128 14.00 -4.09 6.46
C SER A 128 14.28 -3.16 7.65
N MET A 129 13.83 -1.90 7.59
CA MET A 129 13.97 -0.94 8.69
C MET A 129 12.92 -1.17 9.80
N VAL A 130 11.72 -1.61 9.44
CA VAL A 130 10.60 -1.77 10.38
C VAL A 130 10.54 -3.14 11.02
N VAL A 131 10.80 -4.21 10.26
CA VAL A 131 10.60 -5.59 10.71
C VAL A 131 11.42 -6.00 11.94
N PRO A 132 12.66 -5.53 12.20
CA PRO A 132 13.40 -5.93 13.41
C PRO A 132 12.63 -5.72 14.70
N GLN A 133 11.94 -4.59 14.88
CA GLN A 133 11.12 -4.33 16.06
C GLN A 133 9.86 -5.22 16.13
N MET A 134 9.31 -5.63 14.98
CA MET A 134 8.18 -6.57 14.93
C MET A 134 8.63 -7.97 15.35
N ILE A 135 9.78 -8.42 14.89
CA ILE A 135 10.40 -9.71 15.28
C ILE A 135 10.63 -9.77 16.78
N GLU A 136 11.20 -8.72 17.37
CA GLU A 136 11.45 -8.64 18.81
C GLU A 136 10.17 -8.80 19.63
N ARG A 137 9.08 -8.16 19.21
CA ARG A 137 7.75 -8.26 19.86
C ARG A 137 6.96 -9.52 19.47
N LYS A 138 7.42 -10.26 18.46
CA LYS A 138 6.69 -11.38 17.83
C LYS A 138 5.26 -10.99 17.41
N ASP A 139 5.11 -9.79 16.86
CA ASP A 139 3.84 -9.25 16.39
C ASP A 139 4.07 -8.18 15.33
N GLY A 140 3.50 -8.35 14.14
CA GLY A 140 3.59 -7.38 13.08
C GLY A 140 2.85 -7.79 11.81
N SER A 141 2.42 -6.78 11.03
CA SER A 141 1.79 -6.99 9.73
C SER A 141 2.37 -6.05 8.69
N VAL A 142 2.91 -6.61 7.62
CA VAL A 142 3.38 -5.88 6.45
C VAL A 142 2.38 -6.10 5.30
N ILE A 143 1.91 -5.01 4.71
CA ILE A 143 0.94 -5.02 3.60
C ILE A 143 1.57 -4.30 2.42
N ILE A 144 1.72 -4.97 1.28
CA ILE A 144 2.23 -4.37 0.05
C ILE A 144 1.06 -4.16 -0.91
N VAL A 145 0.79 -2.91 -1.29
CA VAL A 145 -0.24 -2.62 -2.29
C VAL A 145 0.37 -2.82 -3.68
N SER A 146 0.06 -3.98 -4.24
CA SER A 146 0.46 -4.41 -5.57
C SER A 146 -0.56 -3.97 -6.64
N SER A 147 -0.91 -4.83 -7.59
CA SER A 147 -1.91 -4.62 -8.64
C SER A 147 -2.23 -5.93 -9.34
N ILE A 148 -3.44 -6.08 -9.89
CA ILE A 148 -3.73 -7.16 -10.85
C ILE A 148 -2.83 -7.10 -12.10
N GLY A 149 -2.17 -5.96 -12.37
CA GLY A 149 -1.13 -5.87 -13.38
C GLY A 149 0.03 -6.85 -13.18
N GLY A 150 0.30 -7.26 -11.93
CA GLY A 150 1.28 -8.31 -11.62
C GLY A 150 0.81 -9.75 -11.89
N LEU A 151 -0.48 -9.94 -12.18
CA LEU A 151 -1.09 -11.26 -12.44
C LEU A 151 -1.37 -11.52 -13.92
N LYS A 152 -1.31 -10.48 -14.76
CA LYS A 152 -1.61 -10.59 -16.20
C LYS A 152 -0.70 -9.71 -17.05
N GLY A 153 -0.54 -10.07 -18.33
CA GLY A 153 0.21 -9.28 -19.30
C GLY A 153 -0.47 -7.94 -19.62
N SER A 154 0.34 -6.97 -20.02
CA SER A 154 -0.12 -5.65 -20.48
C SER A 154 0.74 -5.16 -21.63
N THR A 155 0.13 -4.58 -22.64
CA THR A 155 0.81 -3.95 -23.78
C THR A 155 1.29 -2.53 -23.49
N ILE A 156 0.83 -1.92 -22.38
CA ILE A 156 1.09 -0.50 -22.07
C ILE A 156 1.64 -0.27 -20.65
N LEU A 157 1.66 -1.29 -19.79
CA LEU A 157 2.10 -1.20 -18.39
C LEU A 157 3.22 -2.19 -18.06
N GLY A 158 4.00 -2.63 -19.05
CA GLY A 158 4.93 -3.74 -18.93
C GLY A 158 5.89 -3.65 -17.73
N ALA A 159 6.66 -2.58 -17.59
CA ALA A 159 7.61 -2.42 -16.48
C ALA A 159 6.91 -2.30 -15.11
N TYR A 160 5.78 -1.58 -15.07
CA TYR A 160 4.96 -1.50 -13.87
C TYR A 160 4.41 -2.89 -13.47
N ALA A 161 3.89 -3.64 -14.44
CA ALA A 161 3.37 -4.99 -14.22
C ALA A 161 4.47 -5.93 -13.68
N ILE A 162 5.69 -5.86 -14.21
CA ILE A 162 6.86 -6.58 -13.70
C ILE A 162 7.11 -6.22 -12.22
N SER A 163 7.11 -4.94 -11.87
CA SER A 163 7.30 -4.52 -10.49
C SER A 163 6.20 -5.04 -9.56
N LYS A 164 4.96 -5.08 -10.04
CA LYS A 164 3.82 -5.57 -9.25
C LYS A 164 3.80 -7.09 -9.09
N ALA A 165 4.31 -7.84 -10.06
CA ALA A 165 4.57 -9.26 -9.90
C ALA A 165 5.70 -9.54 -8.89
N ALA A 166 6.76 -8.70 -8.91
CA ALA A 166 7.85 -8.79 -7.95
C ALA A 166 7.41 -8.48 -6.51
N ASP A 167 6.47 -7.54 -6.28
CA ASP A 167 5.85 -7.30 -4.97
C ASP A 167 5.25 -8.58 -4.37
N MET A 168 4.56 -9.38 -5.19
CA MET A 168 3.93 -10.62 -4.74
C MET A 168 4.97 -11.69 -4.38
N GLN A 169 6.07 -11.77 -5.12
CA GLN A 169 7.16 -12.67 -4.79
C GLN A 169 7.93 -12.20 -3.55
N LEU A 170 8.16 -10.88 -3.41
CA LEU A 170 8.74 -10.29 -2.22
C LEU A 170 7.92 -10.68 -0.97
N ALA A 171 6.59 -10.53 -1.02
CA ALA A 171 5.72 -10.89 0.09
C ALA A 171 5.84 -12.39 0.46
N ARG A 172 5.89 -13.31 -0.52
CA ARG A 172 6.07 -14.74 -0.27
C ARG A 172 7.40 -15.06 0.41
N ASN A 173 8.50 -14.47 -0.08
CA ASN A 173 9.82 -14.69 0.49
C ASN A 173 9.89 -14.21 1.94
N LEU A 174 9.43 -12.97 2.18
CA LEU A 174 9.45 -12.37 3.51
C LEU A 174 8.47 -13.06 4.48
N ALA A 175 7.36 -13.58 3.99
CA ALA A 175 6.44 -14.39 4.81
C ALA A 175 7.10 -15.69 5.30
N CYS A 176 7.91 -16.35 4.46
CA CYS A 176 8.69 -17.52 4.87
C CYS A 176 9.79 -17.16 5.87
N GLU A 177 10.46 -16.01 5.66
CA GLU A 177 11.56 -15.55 6.52
C GLU A 177 11.08 -15.08 7.89
N TYR A 178 9.97 -14.30 7.94
CA TYR A 178 9.52 -13.65 9.16
C TYR A 178 8.37 -14.38 9.87
N GLY A 179 7.71 -15.32 9.20
CA GLY A 179 6.62 -16.11 9.77
C GLY A 179 6.96 -16.83 11.08
N PRO A 180 8.17 -17.44 11.24
CA PRO A 180 8.59 -18.02 12.51
C PRO A 180 8.61 -17.04 13.70
N HIS A 181 8.64 -15.75 13.40
CA HIS A 181 8.60 -14.66 14.39
C HIS A 181 7.22 -14.03 14.55
N ASN A 182 6.16 -14.66 13.98
CA ASN A 182 4.80 -14.15 13.99
C ASN A 182 4.65 -12.76 13.32
N VAL A 183 5.48 -12.47 12.32
CA VAL A 183 5.36 -11.28 11.45
C VAL A 183 4.78 -11.72 10.11
N ARG A 184 3.63 -11.17 9.76
CA ARG A 184 2.89 -11.53 8.54
C ARG A 184 3.20 -10.56 7.42
N VAL A 185 3.36 -11.06 6.21
CA VAL A 185 3.61 -10.24 5.02
C VAL A 185 2.66 -10.66 3.91
N ASN A 186 1.81 -9.76 3.45
CA ASN A 186 0.81 -10.03 2.41
C ASN A 186 0.76 -8.91 1.37
N CYS A 187 0.21 -9.23 0.20
CA CYS A 187 -0.12 -8.26 -0.84
C CYS A 187 -1.63 -8.03 -0.93
N ILE A 188 -2.01 -6.82 -1.31
CA ILE A 188 -3.32 -6.54 -1.91
C ILE A 188 -3.07 -6.25 -3.40
N ALA A 189 -3.85 -6.86 -4.28
CA ALA A 189 -3.81 -6.62 -5.73
C ALA A 189 -5.12 -5.97 -6.19
N PRO A 190 -5.21 -4.63 -6.18
CA PRO A 190 -6.37 -3.91 -6.68
C PRO A 190 -6.53 -4.09 -8.19
N GLY A 191 -7.79 -4.11 -8.64
CA GLY A 191 -8.18 -3.85 -10.02
C GLY A 191 -8.09 -2.36 -10.37
N LEU A 192 -8.88 -1.92 -11.34
CA LEU A 192 -8.99 -0.49 -11.66
C LEU A 192 -9.79 0.22 -10.57
N ILE A 193 -9.11 1.12 -9.84
CA ILE A 193 -9.68 1.92 -8.74
C ILE A 193 -9.68 3.40 -9.14
N LYS A 194 -10.76 4.10 -8.82
CA LYS A 194 -10.93 5.53 -9.11
C LYS A 194 -9.99 6.37 -8.24
N THR A 195 -8.80 6.63 -8.77
CA THR A 195 -7.73 7.41 -8.13
C THR A 195 -7.07 8.32 -9.15
N ASP A 196 -6.41 9.39 -8.71
CA ASP A 196 -5.60 10.25 -9.60
C ASP A 196 -4.47 9.47 -10.29
N PHE A 197 -3.89 8.47 -9.60
CA PHE A 197 -2.84 7.61 -10.17
C PHE A 197 -3.33 6.86 -11.41
N ALA A 198 -4.57 6.40 -11.41
CA ALA A 198 -5.17 5.64 -12.50
C ALA A 198 -5.99 6.51 -13.48
N LYS A 199 -5.94 7.85 -13.35
CA LYS A 199 -6.80 8.79 -14.09
C LYS A 199 -6.78 8.54 -15.60
N ALA A 200 -5.63 8.27 -16.18
CA ALA A 200 -5.49 7.96 -17.61
C ALA A 200 -6.33 6.75 -18.09
N LEU A 201 -6.72 5.86 -17.18
CA LEU A 201 -7.49 4.65 -17.48
C LEU A 201 -9.01 4.80 -17.29
N TRP A 202 -9.48 5.91 -16.69
CA TRP A 202 -10.90 6.09 -16.37
C TRP A 202 -11.47 7.48 -16.67
N ASP A 203 -10.66 8.49 -16.98
CA ASP A 203 -11.11 9.86 -17.24
C ASP A 203 -11.89 9.96 -18.57
N ASN A 204 -11.55 9.12 -19.54
CA ASN A 204 -12.26 9.03 -20.81
C ASN A 204 -13.34 7.92 -20.74
N PRO A 205 -14.63 8.21 -21.08
CA PRO A 205 -15.73 7.24 -21.00
C PRO A 205 -15.53 5.97 -21.84
N GLU A 206 -14.91 6.08 -23.02
CA GLU A 206 -14.64 4.94 -23.89
C GLU A 206 -13.56 4.04 -23.30
N THR A 207 -12.48 4.65 -22.78
CA THR A 207 -11.41 3.93 -22.08
C THR A 207 -11.95 3.25 -20.82
N LEU A 208 -12.79 3.94 -20.06
CA LEU A 208 -13.45 3.38 -18.88
C LEU A 208 -14.33 2.19 -19.25
N LYS A 209 -15.18 2.32 -20.27
CA LYS A 209 -16.04 1.24 -20.77
C LYS A 209 -15.22 0.02 -21.20
N ALA A 210 -14.14 0.24 -21.95
CA ALA A 210 -13.24 -0.83 -22.38
C ALA A 210 -12.54 -1.51 -21.19
N SER A 211 -12.12 -0.74 -20.19
CA SER A 211 -11.43 -1.23 -18.98
C SER A 211 -12.35 -2.04 -18.07
N THR A 212 -13.65 -1.73 -18.04
CA THR A 212 -14.64 -2.39 -17.18
C THR A 212 -15.41 -3.51 -17.89
N ALA A 213 -15.37 -3.57 -19.21
CA ALA A 213 -16.15 -4.53 -20.01
C ALA A 213 -15.87 -6.01 -19.66
N ARG A 214 -14.67 -6.32 -19.15
CA ARG A 214 -14.27 -7.67 -18.74
C ARG A 214 -14.40 -7.92 -17.23
N SER A 215 -14.78 -6.91 -16.46
CA SER A 215 -15.03 -7.09 -15.03
C SER A 215 -16.47 -7.57 -14.81
N PRO A 216 -16.70 -8.71 -14.17
CA PRO A 216 -18.05 -9.17 -13.83
C PRO A 216 -18.92 -8.13 -13.11
N LEU A 217 -18.33 -7.25 -12.31
CA LEU A 217 -19.07 -6.18 -11.64
C LEU A 217 -19.33 -4.96 -12.54
N LEU A 218 -18.80 -4.90 -13.76
CA LEU A 218 -19.01 -3.88 -14.80
C LEU A 218 -18.78 -2.43 -14.32
N ARG A 219 -17.94 -2.24 -13.31
CA ARG A 219 -17.58 -0.91 -12.78
C ARG A 219 -16.14 -0.86 -12.30
N ILE A 220 -15.63 0.34 -12.11
CA ILE A 220 -14.39 0.54 -11.36
C ILE A 220 -14.67 0.48 -9.88
N GLY A 221 -13.65 0.10 -9.10
CA GLY A 221 -13.69 0.17 -7.65
C GLY A 221 -13.42 1.58 -7.12
N ILE A 222 -13.66 1.77 -5.82
CA ILE A 222 -13.29 2.97 -5.08
C ILE A 222 -12.24 2.64 -4.01
N PRO A 223 -11.45 3.62 -3.55
CA PRO A 223 -10.39 3.40 -2.55
C PRO A 223 -10.84 2.66 -1.28
N ASP A 224 -12.04 2.94 -0.79
CA ASP A 224 -12.62 2.29 0.40
C ASP A 224 -12.77 0.77 0.24
N GLU A 225 -13.06 0.29 -0.97
CA GLU A 225 -13.17 -1.15 -1.23
C GLU A 225 -11.84 -1.89 -1.11
N ILE A 226 -10.72 -1.15 -1.17
CA ILE A 226 -9.38 -1.68 -0.92
C ILE A 226 -8.99 -1.54 0.56
N ALA A 227 -9.43 -0.46 1.20
CA ALA A 227 -9.08 -0.16 2.58
C ALA A 227 -9.58 -1.22 3.57
N GLY A 228 -10.78 -1.81 3.34
CA GLY A 228 -11.29 -2.90 4.17
C GLY A 228 -10.38 -4.12 4.22
N ALA A 229 -9.73 -4.47 3.11
CA ALA A 229 -8.75 -5.55 3.08
C ALA A 229 -7.48 -5.21 3.88
N ALA A 230 -7.05 -3.95 3.86
CA ALA A 230 -5.91 -3.52 4.68
C ALA A 230 -6.22 -3.58 6.18
N VAL A 231 -7.43 -3.21 6.59
CA VAL A 231 -7.91 -3.40 7.97
C VAL A 231 -7.94 -4.88 8.34
N PHE A 232 -8.48 -5.75 7.47
CA PHE A 232 -8.45 -7.21 7.67
C PHE A 232 -7.02 -7.71 7.90
N LEU A 233 -6.09 -7.38 7.01
CA LEU A 233 -4.69 -7.82 7.10
C LEU A 233 -3.94 -7.22 8.28
N GLY A 234 -4.27 -6.01 8.71
CA GLY A 234 -3.64 -5.30 9.83
C GLY A 234 -4.18 -5.66 11.21
N SER A 235 -5.32 -6.34 11.27
CA SER A 235 -6.02 -6.71 12.49
C SER A 235 -5.94 -8.21 12.80
N LYS A 236 -6.53 -8.64 13.91
CA LYS A 236 -6.66 -10.06 14.30
C LYS A 236 -7.47 -10.89 13.31
N ALA A 237 -8.31 -10.27 12.49
CA ALA A 237 -9.07 -10.97 11.46
C ALA A 237 -8.15 -11.64 10.42
N GLY A 238 -6.95 -11.10 10.18
CA GLY A 238 -5.94 -11.63 9.27
C GLY A 238 -4.84 -12.47 9.92
N ASP A 239 -4.93 -12.84 11.19
CA ASP A 239 -3.82 -13.45 11.95
C ASP A 239 -3.31 -14.78 11.36
N PHE A 240 -4.13 -15.52 10.63
CA PHE A 240 -3.70 -16.77 9.99
C PHE A 240 -3.41 -16.62 8.48
N MET A 241 -3.16 -15.37 8.03
CA MET A 241 -2.86 -15.10 6.62
C MET A 241 -1.48 -14.47 6.47
N THR A 242 -0.57 -15.17 5.75
CA THR A 242 0.76 -14.67 5.37
C THR A 242 1.18 -15.22 4.01
N GLY A 243 2.00 -14.48 3.28
CA GLY A 243 2.51 -14.85 1.95
C GLY A 243 1.46 -14.79 0.83
N GLN A 244 0.26 -14.26 1.09
CA GLN A 244 -0.85 -14.29 0.14
C GLN A 244 -1.00 -12.97 -0.62
N THR A 245 -1.68 -13.07 -1.76
CA THR A 245 -2.13 -11.91 -2.54
C THR A 245 -3.64 -11.88 -2.55
N MET A 246 -4.23 -10.88 -1.89
CA MET A 246 -5.67 -10.65 -1.89
C MET A 246 -6.07 -9.83 -3.11
N VAL A 247 -6.71 -10.45 -4.08
CA VAL A 247 -7.18 -9.81 -5.31
C VAL A 247 -8.52 -9.14 -5.06
N ILE A 248 -8.63 -7.83 -5.37
CA ILE A 248 -9.85 -7.04 -5.21
C ILE A 248 -10.05 -6.22 -6.49
N ASP A 249 -10.71 -6.80 -7.47
CA ASP A 249 -10.71 -6.32 -8.86
C ASP A 249 -12.06 -6.38 -9.57
N GLY A 250 -13.13 -6.66 -8.85
CA GLY A 250 -14.47 -6.84 -9.44
C GLY A 250 -14.56 -8.06 -10.38
N GLY A 251 -13.64 -9.01 -10.25
CA GLY A 251 -13.58 -10.24 -11.06
C GLY A 251 -12.76 -10.10 -12.36
N ALA A 252 -12.06 -8.99 -12.58
CA ALA A 252 -11.35 -8.71 -13.84
C ALA A 252 -10.18 -9.68 -14.16
N THR A 253 -9.75 -10.51 -13.22
CA THR A 253 -8.68 -11.51 -13.43
C THR A 253 -9.19 -12.91 -13.67
N ILE A 254 -10.46 -13.18 -13.43
CA ILE A 254 -11.06 -14.53 -13.57
C ILE A 254 -11.97 -14.67 -14.79
N SER A 255 -12.16 -13.60 -15.56
CA SER A 255 -13.04 -13.53 -16.73
C SER A 255 -12.25 -13.30 -18.03
#